data_3dc6b1750bab33a45187ac2af8e8589d
#
_entry.id   3dc6b1750bab33a45187ac2af8e8589d
#
_cell.length_a   1.000
_cell.length_b   1.000
_cell.length_c   1.000
_cell.angle_alpha   90.00
_cell.angle_beta   90.00
_cell.angle_gamma   90.00
#
_symmetry.space_group_name_H-M   'P 1'
#
loop_
_entity.id
_entity.type
_entity.pdbx_description
1 polymer ?
#
loop_
_entity_poly.entity_id
_entity_poly.type
_entity_poly.pdbx_seq_one_letter_code
_entity_poly.pdbx_strand_id
1 'polypeptide(L)'
;MSHDDHPDKEEEDSSIIEDIVDLSEDALSKGAEIIGTAAGLAVGGPVGAIVGGVAGKKAVSKLMGDDGPFITEEGPSAVGAYPHLYKSGDFLFVSGMGPRTPDTNEIPGGPVRDADGNPLDYDIRAQTHSVINNVRVILEAHGSSLDDVVDVLVFLVDMERDFPVYNEVYSNYFAEVLPARTTVAVESLPTAIAIELKVIAKA
;
A
#
# COMPACT_ATOMS: atom_id res chain seq x y z
N MET A 1 -28.74 10.45 -41.26
CA MET A 1 -27.43 11.09 -41.07
C MET A 1 -27.60 12.10 -39.96
N SER A 2 -27.28 11.71 -38.74
CA SER A 2 -27.30 12.54 -37.55
C SER A 2 -25.86 12.65 -37.09
N HIS A 3 -25.31 13.84 -37.09
CA HIS A 3 -24.03 14.18 -36.49
C HIS A 3 -24.29 14.39 -34.99
N ASP A 4 -23.82 13.51 -34.15
CA ASP A 4 -23.64 13.77 -32.73
C ASP A 4 -22.32 14.55 -32.55
N ASP A 5 -22.45 15.87 -32.40
CA ASP A 5 -21.43 16.76 -31.91
C ASP A 5 -21.34 16.54 -30.37
N HIS A 6 -20.22 16.13 -29.88
CA HIS A 6 -19.90 16.03 -28.44
C HIS A 6 -18.94 17.18 -28.08
N PRO A 7 -19.45 18.35 -27.61
CA PRO A 7 -18.60 19.47 -27.20
C PRO A 7 -18.02 19.36 -25.78
N ASP A 8 -18.49 18.40 -24.95
CA ASP A 8 -18.25 18.42 -23.51
C ASP A 8 -16.83 17.95 -23.09
N LYS A 9 -16.10 17.24 -23.93
CA LYS A 9 -14.75 16.75 -23.58
C LYS A 9 -13.63 17.79 -23.70
N GLU A 10 -13.73 18.71 -24.62
CA GLU A 10 -12.70 19.73 -24.83
C GLU A 10 -12.74 20.82 -23.75
N GLU A 11 -13.93 21.13 -23.19
CA GLU A 11 -14.07 22.09 -22.09
C GLU A 11 -13.59 21.51 -20.74
N GLU A 12 -13.82 20.23 -20.47
CA GLU A 12 -13.27 19.56 -19.27
C GLU A 12 -11.73 19.49 -19.29
N ASP A 13 -11.13 19.14 -20.44
CA ASP A 13 -9.67 19.08 -20.59
C ASP A 13 -9.02 20.46 -20.46
N SER A 14 -9.66 21.54 -20.93
CA SER A 14 -9.16 22.90 -20.79
C SER A 14 -9.19 23.39 -19.34
N SER A 15 -10.25 23.09 -18.60
CA SER A 15 -10.41 23.40 -17.18
C SER A 15 -9.35 22.72 -16.31
N ILE A 16 -9.01 21.48 -16.62
CA ILE A 16 -7.97 20.72 -15.92
C ILE A 16 -6.57 21.32 -16.17
N ILE A 17 -6.31 21.78 -17.37
CA ILE A 17 -5.03 22.42 -17.73
C ILE A 17 -4.90 23.79 -17.02
N GLU A 18 -5.94 24.59 -16.97
CA GLU A 18 -5.94 25.86 -16.25
C GLU A 18 -5.74 25.67 -14.73
N ASP A 19 -6.41 24.69 -14.12
CA ASP A 19 -6.22 24.31 -12.72
C ASP A 19 -4.77 23.84 -12.41
N ILE A 20 -4.11 23.16 -13.36
CA ILE A 20 -2.71 22.71 -13.23
C ILE A 20 -1.75 23.90 -13.32
N VAL A 21 -2.00 24.84 -14.20
CA VAL A 21 -1.19 26.06 -14.37
C VAL A 21 -1.31 26.93 -13.12
N ASP A 22 -2.51 27.13 -12.59
CA ASP A 22 -2.77 27.94 -11.40
C ASP A 22 -2.11 27.31 -10.14
N LEU A 23 -2.17 25.98 -10.01
CA LEU A 23 -1.46 25.24 -8.96
C LEU A 23 0.09 25.35 -9.09
N SER A 24 0.61 25.44 -10.30
CA SER A 24 2.04 25.58 -10.55
C SER A 24 2.54 26.99 -10.21
N GLU A 25 1.75 28.04 -10.48
CA GLU A 25 2.09 29.42 -10.15
C GLU A 25 2.00 29.71 -8.64
N ASP A 26 0.98 29.19 -7.94
CA ASP A 26 0.87 29.29 -6.48
C ASP A 26 2.01 28.53 -5.78
N ALA A 27 2.45 27.42 -6.37
CA ALA A 27 3.57 26.62 -5.94
C ALA A 27 4.92 27.34 -6.09
N LEU A 28 5.13 28.04 -7.21
CA LEU A 28 6.33 28.83 -7.47
C LEU A 28 6.42 30.07 -6.54
N SER A 29 5.27 30.62 -6.15
CA SER A 29 5.20 31.79 -5.26
C SER A 29 5.56 31.46 -3.79
N LYS A 30 5.37 30.22 -3.36
CA LYS A 30 5.60 29.73 -1.97
C LYS A 30 6.98 29.12 -1.71
N GLY A 31 7.85 29.09 -2.69
CA GLY A 31 9.30 28.85 -2.57
C GLY A 31 9.75 27.50 -2.00
N ALA A 32 10.51 26.80 -2.76
CA ALA A 32 11.57 25.84 -2.43
C ALA A 32 11.23 24.34 -2.22
N GLU A 33 10.06 23.91 -1.75
CA GLU A 33 9.81 22.48 -1.55
C GLU A 33 9.26 21.72 -2.76
N ILE A 34 8.89 22.42 -3.83
CA ILE A 34 8.16 21.88 -4.99
C ILE A 34 9.05 21.52 -6.17
N ILE A 35 10.33 21.90 -6.14
CA ILE A 35 11.29 21.57 -7.22
C ILE A 35 11.41 20.04 -7.42
N GLY A 36 11.25 19.25 -6.36
CA GLY A 36 11.25 17.79 -6.43
C GLY A 36 10.04 17.19 -7.19
N THR A 37 8.87 17.80 -7.06
CA THR A 37 7.62 17.29 -7.64
C THR A 37 7.52 17.57 -9.14
N ALA A 38 7.92 18.78 -9.57
CA ALA A 38 7.93 19.16 -10.98
C ALA A 38 9.01 18.39 -11.78
N ALA A 39 10.19 18.15 -11.18
CA ALA A 39 11.25 17.35 -11.79
C ALA A 39 10.86 15.86 -11.89
N GLY A 40 10.10 15.32 -10.91
CA GLY A 40 9.61 13.95 -10.92
C GLY A 40 8.60 13.68 -12.05
N LEU A 41 7.73 14.64 -12.36
CA LEU A 41 6.78 14.54 -13.47
C LEU A 41 7.48 14.56 -14.85
N ALA A 42 8.59 15.31 -14.96
CA ALA A 42 9.33 15.44 -16.21
C ALA A 42 10.20 14.21 -16.58
N VAL A 43 10.61 13.42 -15.57
CA VAL A 43 11.59 12.32 -15.76
C VAL A 43 11.00 10.93 -15.51
N GLY A 44 9.95 10.80 -14.68
CA GLY A 44 9.44 9.50 -14.22
C GLY A 44 7.96 9.23 -14.46
N GLY A 45 7.23 10.11 -15.13
CA GLY A 45 5.77 10.00 -15.26
C GLY A 45 5.04 10.06 -13.91
N PRO A 46 3.76 9.64 -13.83
CA PRO A 46 2.92 9.75 -12.63
C PRO A 46 3.51 9.09 -11.36
N VAL A 47 4.35 8.08 -11.53
CA VAL A 47 4.98 7.35 -10.41
C VAL A 47 6.08 8.16 -9.72
N GLY A 48 6.79 9.02 -10.45
CA GLY A 48 7.83 9.89 -9.88
C GLY A 48 7.28 11.01 -8.98
N ALA A 49 6.02 11.40 -9.17
CA ALA A 49 5.35 12.43 -8.35
C ALA A 49 4.93 11.94 -6.97
N ILE A 50 4.80 10.64 -6.78
CA ILE A 50 4.33 10.00 -5.53
C ILE A 50 5.39 10.10 -4.41
N VAL A 51 6.66 10.27 -4.76
CA VAL A 51 7.79 10.29 -3.80
C VAL A 51 8.05 11.70 -3.19
N GLY A 52 7.36 12.73 -3.64
CA GLY A 52 7.75 14.13 -3.41
C GLY A 52 6.95 14.96 -2.39
N GLY A 53 6.11 14.41 -1.50
CA GLY A 53 5.52 15.18 -0.39
C GLY A 53 3.98 15.32 -0.37
N VAL A 54 3.45 15.88 0.73
CA VAL A 54 2.00 15.99 1.06
C VAL A 54 1.18 16.75 0.00
N ALA A 55 1.76 17.73 -0.67
CA ALA A 55 1.11 18.47 -1.77
C ALA A 55 0.94 17.60 -3.04
N GLY A 56 1.87 16.69 -3.31
CA GLY A 56 1.78 15.73 -4.42
C GLY A 56 0.63 14.73 -4.25
N LYS A 57 0.32 14.34 -3.01
CA LYS A 57 -0.79 13.39 -2.71
C LYS A 57 -2.16 13.94 -3.15
N LYS A 58 -2.45 15.22 -2.90
CA LYS A 58 -3.71 15.89 -3.31
C LYS A 58 -3.82 16.07 -4.83
N ALA A 59 -2.71 16.39 -5.49
CA ALA A 59 -2.70 16.58 -6.94
C ALA A 59 -2.85 15.25 -7.70
N VAL A 60 -2.20 14.19 -7.24
CA VAL A 60 -2.32 12.83 -7.84
C VAL A 60 -3.71 12.26 -7.63
N SER A 61 -4.31 12.44 -6.44
CA SER A 61 -5.71 12.03 -6.19
C SER A 61 -6.70 12.76 -7.09
N LYS A 62 -6.48 14.06 -7.35
CA LYS A 62 -7.34 14.86 -8.25
C LYS A 62 -7.17 14.46 -9.74
N LEU A 63 -5.98 14.00 -10.14
CA LEU A 63 -5.70 13.59 -11.53
C LEU A 63 -6.16 12.17 -11.86
N MET A 64 -6.22 11.27 -10.85
CA MET A 64 -6.57 9.85 -11.02
C MET A 64 -8.02 9.53 -10.62
N GLY A 65 -8.80 10.54 -10.19
CA GLY A 65 -10.12 10.32 -9.62
C GLY A 65 -10.06 9.62 -8.27
N ASP A 66 -11.11 8.88 -7.92
CA ASP A 66 -11.15 8.09 -6.67
C ASP A 66 -10.31 6.80 -6.74
N ASP A 67 -10.00 6.30 -7.94
CA ASP A 67 -9.20 5.10 -8.16
C ASP A 67 -7.70 5.42 -8.29
N GLY A 68 -6.83 4.50 -7.84
CA GLY A 68 -5.40 4.66 -8.01
C GLY A 68 -4.53 4.18 -6.84
N PRO A 69 -3.21 4.43 -6.92
CA PRO A 69 -2.27 4.03 -5.90
C PRO A 69 -2.36 4.93 -4.67
N PHE A 70 -2.26 4.32 -3.48
CA PHE A 70 -2.22 5.02 -2.20
C PHE A 70 -0.95 4.67 -1.43
N ILE A 71 -0.27 5.69 -0.92
CA ILE A 71 0.93 5.58 -0.09
C ILE A 71 0.70 6.38 1.19
N THR A 72 1.07 5.81 2.33
CA THR A 72 1.02 6.46 3.65
C THR A 72 2.38 6.35 4.35
N GLU A 73 2.69 7.28 5.22
CA GLU A 73 3.86 7.22 6.09
C GLU A 73 3.62 6.36 7.34
N GLU A 74 2.37 5.98 7.59
CA GLU A 74 1.96 5.18 8.76
C GLU A 74 2.29 3.69 8.59
N GLY A 75 2.47 3.22 7.34
CA GLY A 75 2.86 1.84 7.03
C GLY A 75 4.37 1.68 6.83
N PRO A 76 4.90 0.45 6.89
CA PRO A 76 6.30 0.17 6.62
C PRO A 76 6.68 0.57 5.20
N SER A 77 7.86 1.14 5.01
CA SER A 77 8.36 1.56 3.70
C SER A 77 8.37 0.39 2.71
N ALA A 78 7.87 0.63 1.49
CA ALA A 78 7.90 -0.37 0.43
C ALA A 78 9.36 -0.73 0.08
N VAL A 79 9.63 -2.01 -0.16
CA VAL A 79 10.96 -2.49 -0.60
C VAL A 79 11.16 -2.40 -2.11
N GLY A 80 10.20 -1.85 -2.84
CA GLY A 80 10.24 -1.72 -4.30
C GLY A 80 9.28 -0.65 -4.81
N ALA A 81 9.12 -0.57 -6.11
CA ALA A 81 8.29 0.44 -6.78
C ALA A 81 6.80 0.00 -6.81
N TYR A 82 6.14 0.00 -5.66
CA TYR A 82 4.71 -0.30 -5.50
C TYR A 82 4.09 0.52 -4.36
N PRO A 83 2.77 0.83 -4.42
CA PRO A 83 2.05 1.52 -3.37
C PRO A 83 1.76 0.60 -2.18
N HIS A 84 1.32 1.14 -1.05
CA HIS A 84 0.79 0.34 0.05
C HIS A 84 -0.52 -0.35 -0.34
N LEU A 85 -1.40 0.34 -1.05
CA LEU A 85 -2.58 -0.25 -1.68
C LEU A 85 -2.91 0.45 -3.01
N TYR A 86 -3.73 -0.23 -3.82
CA TYR A 86 -4.34 0.34 -5.02
C TYR A 86 -5.86 0.26 -4.88
N LYS A 87 -6.55 1.40 -4.99
CA LYS A 87 -8.02 1.43 -5.05
C LYS A 87 -8.47 1.19 -6.48
N SER A 88 -9.46 0.33 -6.68
CA SER A 88 -10.13 0.14 -7.96
C SER A 88 -11.62 -0.17 -7.73
N GLY A 89 -12.48 0.76 -8.11
CA GLY A 89 -13.91 0.69 -7.81
C GLY A 89 -14.16 0.57 -6.30
N ASP A 90 -14.97 -0.39 -5.92
CA ASP A 90 -15.37 -0.64 -4.53
C ASP A 90 -14.33 -1.45 -3.72
N PHE A 91 -13.11 -1.67 -4.25
CA PHE A 91 -12.12 -2.51 -3.61
C PHE A 91 -10.76 -1.84 -3.44
N LEU A 92 -10.12 -2.20 -2.32
CA LEU A 92 -8.74 -1.86 -1.96
C LEU A 92 -7.87 -3.11 -2.07
N PHE A 93 -6.88 -3.07 -2.94
CA PHE A 93 -5.90 -4.13 -3.15
C PHE A 93 -4.62 -3.76 -2.38
N VAL A 94 -4.47 -4.27 -1.15
CA VAL A 94 -3.27 -4.05 -0.35
C VAL A 94 -2.12 -4.84 -0.97
N SER A 95 -0.95 -4.20 -1.14
CA SER A 95 0.27 -4.88 -1.60
C SER A 95 0.73 -5.92 -0.59
N GLY A 96 1.61 -6.83 -1.00
CA GLY A 96 2.21 -7.80 -0.07
C GLY A 96 2.78 -7.09 1.15
N MET A 97 2.25 -7.43 2.34
CA MET A 97 2.59 -6.78 3.59
C MET A 97 3.35 -7.74 4.50
N GLY A 98 4.53 -7.33 4.94
CA GLY A 98 5.33 -8.04 5.94
C GLY A 98 5.22 -7.42 7.33
N PRO A 99 5.82 -8.06 8.36
CA PRO A 99 5.75 -7.61 9.75
C PRO A 99 6.72 -6.49 10.13
N ARG A 100 7.48 -5.90 9.19
CA ARG A 100 8.45 -4.85 9.51
C ARG A 100 7.77 -3.64 10.13
N THR A 101 8.42 -3.04 11.14
CA THR A 101 7.92 -1.79 11.76
C THR A 101 8.11 -0.61 10.80
N PRO A 102 7.18 0.37 10.79
CA PRO A 102 7.23 1.51 9.87
C PRO A 102 8.52 2.34 10.00
N ASP A 103 8.94 2.66 11.21
CA ASP A 103 10.02 3.61 11.46
C ASP A 103 11.42 3.00 11.36
N THR A 104 11.61 1.78 11.90
CA THR A 104 12.93 1.18 12.05
C THR A 104 13.20 0.04 11.06
N ASN A 105 12.17 -0.46 10.38
CA ASN A 105 12.19 -1.69 9.57
C ASN A 105 12.61 -2.95 10.35
N GLU A 106 12.59 -2.90 11.68
CA GLU A 106 12.80 -4.08 12.51
C GLU A 106 11.71 -5.12 12.28
N ILE A 107 12.06 -6.39 12.48
CA ILE A 107 11.12 -7.51 12.39
C ILE A 107 10.77 -7.94 13.81
N PRO A 108 9.56 -7.61 14.33
CA PRO A 108 9.11 -8.10 15.63
C PRO A 108 9.18 -9.61 15.70
N GLY A 109 9.79 -10.16 16.76
CA GLY A 109 10.03 -11.59 16.90
C GLY A 109 11.30 -12.10 16.19
N GLY A 110 12.06 -11.22 15.55
CA GLY A 110 13.33 -11.53 14.91
C GLY A 110 13.20 -12.01 13.45
N PRO A 111 14.30 -11.92 12.70
CA PRO A 111 14.38 -12.40 11.32
C PRO A 111 14.52 -13.93 11.24
N VAL A 112 14.04 -14.52 10.15
CA VAL A 112 14.17 -15.99 9.90
C VAL A 112 15.58 -16.42 9.48
N ARG A 113 16.42 -15.46 9.05
CA ARG A 113 17.83 -15.71 8.64
C ARG A 113 18.68 -14.48 8.91
N ASP A 114 19.98 -14.71 9.12
CA ASP A 114 20.97 -13.64 9.22
C ASP A 114 21.38 -13.09 7.83
N ALA A 115 22.35 -12.17 7.83
CA ALA A 115 22.87 -11.56 6.61
C ALA A 115 23.62 -12.55 5.70
N ASP A 116 24.14 -13.64 6.25
CA ASP A 116 24.84 -14.69 5.52
C ASP A 116 23.87 -15.79 5.03
N GLY A 117 22.57 -15.66 5.36
CA GLY A 117 21.52 -16.61 4.98
C GLY A 117 21.35 -17.79 5.93
N ASN A 118 22.06 -17.82 7.07
CA ASN A 118 21.91 -18.89 8.05
C ASN A 118 20.55 -18.74 8.77
N PRO A 119 19.84 -19.86 9.01
CA PRO A 119 18.55 -19.82 9.69
C PRO A 119 18.71 -19.35 11.14
N LEU A 120 17.76 -18.51 11.57
CA LEU A 120 17.63 -18.01 12.93
C LEU A 120 16.31 -18.47 13.53
N ASP A 121 16.26 -18.52 14.86
CA ASP A 121 15.01 -18.69 15.57
C ASP A 121 14.22 -17.38 15.59
N TYR A 122 12.89 -17.46 15.45
CA TYR A 122 12.00 -16.31 15.37
C TYR A 122 10.65 -16.61 16.04
N ASP A 123 9.92 -15.55 16.38
CA ASP A 123 8.57 -15.63 16.94
C ASP A 123 7.52 -15.30 15.88
N ILE A 124 6.90 -16.34 15.32
CA ILE A 124 5.78 -16.18 14.35
C ILE A 124 4.57 -15.47 14.94
N ARG A 125 4.31 -15.60 16.26
CA ARG A 125 3.23 -14.89 16.95
C ARG A 125 3.41 -13.38 16.85
N ALA A 126 4.61 -12.91 17.21
CA ALA A 126 4.95 -11.49 17.12
C ALA A 126 4.90 -10.98 15.68
N GLN A 127 5.43 -11.75 14.71
CA GLN A 127 5.35 -11.39 13.29
C GLN A 127 3.90 -11.34 12.79
N THR A 128 3.04 -12.27 13.21
CA THR A 128 1.62 -12.29 12.78
C THR A 128 0.86 -11.09 13.33
N HIS A 129 1.04 -10.74 14.60
CA HIS A 129 0.45 -9.51 15.16
C HIS A 129 0.91 -8.27 14.40
N SER A 130 2.20 -8.19 14.10
CA SER A 130 2.78 -7.02 13.43
C SER A 130 2.26 -6.87 11.99
N VAL A 131 2.23 -7.94 11.20
CA VAL A 131 1.75 -7.86 9.82
C VAL A 131 0.27 -7.50 9.73
N ILE A 132 -0.58 -8.05 10.62
CA ILE A 132 -2.01 -7.70 10.65
C ILE A 132 -2.18 -6.23 11.09
N ASN A 133 -1.38 -5.75 12.05
CA ASN A 133 -1.39 -4.35 12.45
C ASN A 133 -0.96 -3.42 11.31
N ASN A 134 0.05 -3.79 10.51
CA ASN A 134 0.47 -3.03 9.35
C ASN A 134 -0.66 -2.93 8.29
N VAL A 135 -1.36 -4.04 8.03
CA VAL A 135 -2.55 -4.04 7.16
C VAL A 135 -3.62 -3.10 7.70
N ARG A 136 -3.92 -3.18 9.00
CA ARG A 136 -4.90 -2.33 9.68
C ARG A 136 -4.59 -0.84 9.50
N VAL A 137 -3.37 -0.43 9.81
CA VAL A 137 -2.93 0.97 9.72
C VAL A 137 -3.07 1.51 8.29
N ILE A 138 -2.73 0.70 7.28
CA ILE A 138 -2.86 1.11 5.87
C ILE A 138 -4.33 1.26 5.45
N LEU A 139 -5.20 0.34 5.89
CA LEU A 139 -6.64 0.42 5.62
C LEU A 139 -7.27 1.64 6.31
N GLU A 140 -6.97 1.85 7.59
CA GLU A 140 -7.45 3.00 8.39
C GLU A 140 -6.96 4.34 7.80
N ALA A 141 -5.72 4.43 7.34
CA ALA A 141 -5.19 5.63 6.67
C ALA A 141 -5.92 5.95 5.35
N HIS A 142 -6.55 4.95 4.71
CA HIS A 142 -7.39 5.15 3.53
C HIS A 142 -8.87 5.41 3.89
N GLY A 143 -9.30 5.11 5.12
CA GLY A 143 -10.67 5.27 5.59
C GLY A 143 -11.50 3.97 5.63
N SER A 144 -10.84 2.81 5.46
CA SER A 144 -11.41 1.46 5.61
C SER A 144 -10.94 0.82 6.92
N SER A 145 -11.20 -0.46 7.13
CA SER A 145 -10.86 -1.15 8.37
C SER A 145 -10.59 -2.65 8.14
N LEU A 146 -10.17 -3.38 9.18
CA LEU A 146 -10.09 -4.84 9.11
C LEU A 146 -11.46 -5.51 8.94
N ASP A 147 -12.54 -4.85 9.35
CA ASP A 147 -13.92 -5.38 9.21
C ASP A 147 -14.38 -5.38 7.74
N ASP A 148 -13.72 -4.60 6.90
CA ASP A 148 -14.00 -4.51 5.47
C ASP A 148 -13.20 -5.53 4.64
N VAL A 149 -12.33 -6.32 5.26
CA VAL A 149 -11.51 -7.33 4.57
C VAL A 149 -12.39 -8.45 4.02
N VAL A 150 -12.22 -8.76 2.74
CA VAL A 150 -12.99 -9.80 2.04
C VAL A 150 -12.15 -10.99 1.62
N ASP A 151 -10.84 -10.81 1.42
CA ASP A 151 -9.93 -11.89 1.04
C ASP A 151 -8.53 -11.69 1.63
N VAL A 152 -7.92 -12.79 2.07
CA VAL A 152 -6.55 -12.81 2.61
C VAL A 152 -5.77 -13.96 2.00
N LEU A 153 -4.71 -13.67 1.26
CA LEU A 153 -3.71 -14.65 0.85
C LEU A 153 -2.52 -14.56 1.80
N VAL A 154 -2.17 -15.67 2.39
CA VAL A 154 -1.12 -15.79 3.41
C VAL A 154 0.03 -16.62 2.87
N PHE A 155 1.24 -16.10 3.00
CA PHE A 155 2.48 -16.78 2.67
C PHE A 155 3.26 -17.05 3.95
N LEU A 156 3.60 -18.33 4.20
CA LEU A 156 4.42 -18.76 5.31
C LEU A 156 5.70 -19.42 4.78
N VAL A 157 6.84 -19.16 5.41
CA VAL A 157 8.09 -19.84 5.02
C VAL A 157 8.23 -21.24 5.65
N ASP A 158 7.53 -21.50 6.76
CA ASP A 158 7.49 -22.82 7.41
C ASP A 158 6.04 -23.14 7.83
N MET A 159 5.33 -23.89 7.00
CA MET A 159 3.95 -24.25 7.25
C MET A 159 3.76 -25.14 8.47
N GLU A 160 4.63 -26.13 8.65
CA GLU A 160 4.48 -27.11 9.73
C GLU A 160 4.71 -26.49 11.10
N ARG A 161 5.74 -25.65 11.19
CA ARG A 161 6.11 -24.94 12.41
C ARG A 161 5.10 -23.83 12.76
N ASP A 162 4.75 -23.00 11.76
CA ASP A 162 4.15 -21.69 12.01
C ASP A 162 2.63 -21.68 11.95
N PHE A 163 2.02 -22.55 11.13
CA PHE A 163 0.58 -22.51 10.88
C PHE A 163 -0.29 -22.58 12.15
N PRO A 164 -0.02 -23.45 13.15
CA PRO A 164 -0.86 -23.53 14.33
C PRO A 164 -0.90 -22.22 15.12
N VAL A 165 0.27 -21.59 15.33
CA VAL A 165 0.41 -20.34 16.09
C VAL A 165 -0.12 -19.15 15.31
N TYR A 166 0.24 -19.06 14.02
CA TYR A 166 -0.32 -18.06 13.11
C TYR A 166 -1.86 -18.12 13.12
N ASN A 167 -2.46 -19.29 12.95
CA ASN A 167 -3.90 -19.45 12.85
C ASN A 167 -4.64 -19.06 14.15
N GLU A 168 -4.04 -19.31 15.31
CA GLU A 168 -4.56 -18.84 16.60
C GLU A 168 -4.59 -17.30 16.64
N VAL A 169 -3.48 -16.64 16.29
CA VAL A 169 -3.41 -15.17 16.25
C VAL A 169 -4.37 -14.59 15.22
N TYR A 170 -4.40 -15.16 14.01
CA TYR A 170 -5.30 -14.73 12.94
C TYR A 170 -6.76 -14.72 13.38
N SER A 171 -7.20 -15.75 14.13
CA SER A 171 -8.57 -15.86 14.60
C SER A 171 -8.96 -14.75 15.57
N ASN A 172 -8.02 -14.17 16.33
CA ASN A 172 -8.30 -13.04 17.21
C ASN A 172 -8.70 -11.76 16.48
N TYR A 173 -8.34 -11.64 15.21
CA TYR A 173 -8.66 -10.46 14.39
C TYR A 173 -9.82 -10.70 13.43
N PHE A 174 -9.99 -11.94 12.94
CA PHE A 174 -10.87 -12.22 11.82
C PHE A 174 -12.00 -13.21 12.11
N ALA A 175 -12.16 -13.67 13.36
CA ALA A 175 -13.23 -14.64 13.71
C ALA A 175 -14.64 -14.08 13.50
N GLU A 176 -14.84 -12.76 13.62
CA GLU A 176 -16.13 -12.10 13.40
C GLU A 176 -16.34 -11.71 11.93
N VAL A 177 -15.25 -11.35 11.24
CA VAL A 177 -15.29 -10.87 9.84
C VAL A 177 -15.39 -12.03 8.86
N LEU A 178 -14.68 -13.14 9.11
CA LEU A 178 -14.63 -14.35 8.29
C LEU A 178 -14.31 -14.09 6.81
N PRO A 179 -13.25 -13.37 6.46
CA PRO A 179 -12.87 -13.18 5.07
C PRO A 179 -12.49 -14.53 4.41
N ALA A 180 -12.64 -14.62 3.09
CA ALA A 180 -12.04 -15.72 2.35
C ALA A 180 -10.53 -15.77 2.63
N ARG A 181 -9.95 -17.00 2.75
CA ARG A 181 -8.53 -17.12 3.04
C ARG A 181 -7.89 -18.30 2.32
N THR A 182 -6.72 -18.06 1.75
CA THR A 182 -5.82 -19.08 1.26
C THR A 182 -4.47 -18.96 1.98
N THR A 183 -3.92 -20.07 2.46
CA THR A 183 -2.58 -20.10 3.08
C THR A 183 -1.70 -21.07 2.32
N VAL A 184 -0.51 -20.59 1.92
CA VAL A 184 0.48 -21.36 1.16
C VAL A 184 1.84 -21.27 1.79
N ALA A 185 2.64 -22.34 1.65
CA ALA A 185 4.06 -22.31 1.94
C ALA A 185 4.85 -21.79 0.75
N VAL A 186 5.88 -20.99 1.02
CA VAL A 186 6.84 -20.48 0.04
C VAL A 186 8.26 -20.75 0.51
N GLU A 187 9.19 -20.89 -0.43
CA GLU A 187 10.60 -21.14 -0.08
C GLU A 187 11.23 -19.96 0.64
N SER A 188 10.91 -18.74 0.22
CA SER A 188 11.41 -17.51 0.86
C SER A 188 10.54 -16.32 0.53
N LEU A 189 10.69 -15.25 1.32
CA LEU A 189 10.08 -13.95 1.11
C LEU A 189 11.16 -12.90 0.83
N PRO A 190 10.82 -11.75 0.19
CA PRO A 190 11.78 -10.71 -0.23
C PRO A 190 12.68 -10.21 0.90
N THR A 191 12.18 -10.17 2.14
CA THR A 191 12.96 -9.84 3.33
C THR A 191 13.05 -11.06 4.25
N ALA A 192 13.81 -10.97 5.34
CA ALA A 192 14.00 -12.10 6.26
C ALA A 192 12.81 -12.31 7.22
N ILE A 193 11.58 -12.33 6.69
CA ILE A 193 10.32 -12.47 7.41
C ILE A 193 9.76 -13.89 7.30
N ALA A 194 8.97 -14.32 8.28
CA ALA A 194 8.32 -15.63 8.29
C ALA A 194 6.94 -15.62 7.61
N ILE A 195 6.31 -14.46 7.52
CA ILE A 195 4.93 -14.31 7.05
C ILE A 195 4.77 -13.05 6.20
N GLU A 196 3.95 -13.16 5.14
CA GLU A 196 3.47 -12.03 4.35
C GLU A 196 1.96 -12.21 4.10
N LEU A 197 1.22 -11.12 4.12
CA LEU A 197 -0.20 -11.08 3.79
C LEU A 197 -0.44 -10.23 2.54
N LYS A 198 -1.27 -10.73 1.61
CA LYS A 198 -1.92 -9.94 0.58
C LYS A 198 -3.41 -9.89 0.88
N VAL A 199 -3.97 -8.67 0.91
CA VAL A 199 -5.34 -8.44 1.38
C VAL A 199 -6.15 -7.69 0.33
N ILE A 200 -7.43 -8.05 0.21
CA ILE A 200 -8.44 -7.28 -0.50
C ILE A 200 -9.49 -6.86 0.52
N ALA A 201 -9.83 -5.57 0.54
CA ALA A 201 -10.88 -5.01 1.40
C ALA A 201 -11.87 -4.19 0.56
N LYS A 202 -13.03 -3.88 1.13
CA LYS A 202 -13.95 -2.89 0.57
C LYS A 202 -13.40 -1.49 0.82
N ALA A 203 -13.70 -0.56 -0.12
CA ALA A 203 -13.32 0.84 -0.02
C ALA A 203 -14.32 1.66 0.79
#